data_41969b0d96138e6578c49e3e53b78971
#
_entry.id   41969b0d96138e6578c49e3e53b78971
#
_cell.length_a   1.000
_cell.length_b   1.000
_cell.length_c   1.000
_cell.angle_alpha   90.00
_cell.angle_beta   90.00
_cell.angle_gamma   90.00
#
_symmetry.space_group_name_H-M   'P 1'
#
loop_
_entity.id
_entity.type
_entity.pdbx_description
1 polymer ?
#
loop_
_entity_poly.entity_id
_entity_poly.type
_entity_poly.pdbx_seq_one_letter_code
_entity_poly.pdbx_strand_id
1 'polypeptide(L)'
;MLKTGKQYTESLRDGRVVYINGEQVDDVTTHPAFRRIVQSVAHLYDFQSRPENRELMTFETEKGERANRIWELPRSYDEIVARRRALEAWTRLHGGFLGRAPDHVASCIAGMYMGLPVFEAVDTARAKALADYYQYARDNELYLTYVIVNPRADGSKPASEQEDPSLTAGVVGEDSDGLTIRGAKDARH
;
A
#
# COMPACT_ATOMS: atom_id res chain seq x y z
N MET A 1 -6.84 0.07 -17.12
CA MET A 1 -7.01 1.55 -17.29
C MET A 1 -6.57 2.20 -15.99
N LEU A 2 -5.81 3.29 -16.05
CA LEU A 2 -5.34 3.99 -14.84
C LEU A 2 -6.52 4.49 -14.00
N LYS A 3 -6.44 4.28 -12.69
CA LYS A 3 -7.44 4.74 -11.73
C LYS A 3 -7.44 6.26 -11.63
N THR A 4 -8.61 6.88 -11.64
CA THR A 4 -8.79 8.31 -11.38
C THR A 4 -9.01 8.58 -9.89
N GLY A 5 -8.88 9.84 -9.45
CA GLY A 5 -9.17 10.22 -8.07
C GLY A 5 -10.62 9.93 -7.66
N LYS A 6 -11.57 10.06 -8.61
CA LYS A 6 -12.96 9.66 -8.36
C LYS A 6 -13.09 8.15 -8.10
N GLN A 7 -12.44 7.34 -8.92
CA GLN A 7 -12.46 5.88 -8.76
C GLN A 7 -11.75 5.45 -7.47
N TYR A 8 -10.64 6.12 -7.12
CA TYR A 8 -9.99 5.91 -5.83
C TYR A 8 -10.93 6.23 -4.66
N THR A 9 -11.56 7.39 -4.66
CA THR A 9 -12.49 7.81 -3.60
C THR A 9 -13.65 6.81 -3.46
N GLU A 10 -14.22 6.36 -4.58
CA GLU A 10 -15.30 5.39 -4.58
C GLU A 10 -14.84 4.02 -4.05
N SER A 11 -13.61 3.62 -4.35
CA SER A 11 -13.04 2.34 -3.85
C SER A 11 -12.84 2.29 -2.34
N LEU A 12 -12.95 3.41 -1.63
CA LEU A 12 -12.88 3.47 -0.16
C LEU A 12 -14.22 3.13 0.51
N ARG A 13 -15.31 3.01 -0.27
CA ARG A 13 -16.63 2.57 0.20
C ARG A 13 -16.77 1.06 0.09
N ASP A 14 -15.84 0.35 0.67
CA ASP A 14 -15.67 -1.10 0.58
C ASP A 14 -16.26 -1.87 1.79
N GLY A 15 -17.06 -1.20 2.62
CA GLY A 15 -17.66 -1.78 3.81
C GLY A 15 -16.74 -1.79 5.04
N ARG A 16 -15.58 -1.13 4.96
CA ARG A 16 -14.67 -1.01 6.11
C ARG A 16 -15.32 -0.34 7.30
N VAL A 17 -15.02 -0.85 8.49
CA VAL A 17 -15.49 -0.28 9.76
C VAL A 17 -14.33 0.50 10.38
N VAL A 18 -14.56 1.79 10.58
CA VAL A 18 -13.56 2.73 11.12
C VAL A 18 -14.13 3.42 12.35
N TYR A 19 -13.33 3.55 13.39
CA TYR A 19 -13.66 4.30 14.60
C TYR A 19 -12.68 5.44 14.81
N ILE A 20 -13.16 6.57 15.30
CA ILE A 20 -12.33 7.69 15.78
C ILE A 20 -12.90 8.20 17.11
N ASN A 21 -12.06 8.28 18.14
CA ASN A 21 -12.45 8.68 19.49
C ASN A 21 -13.64 7.89 20.05
N GLY A 22 -13.79 6.60 19.68
CA GLY A 22 -14.88 5.73 20.13
C GLY A 22 -16.16 5.83 19.28
N GLU A 23 -16.24 6.74 18.32
CA GLU A 23 -17.39 6.89 17.43
C GLU A 23 -17.11 6.21 16.08
N GLN A 24 -18.10 5.48 15.57
CA GLN A 24 -18.01 4.87 14.25
C GLN A 24 -18.14 5.92 13.16
N VAL A 25 -17.29 5.81 12.15
CA VAL A 25 -17.28 6.67 10.96
C VAL A 25 -18.14 6.03 9.87
N ASP A 26 -19.21 6.72 9.46
CA ASP A 26 -20.13 6.22 8.44
C ASP A 26 -19.48 6.18 7.04
N ASP A 27 -18.77 7.25 6.66
CA ASP A 27 -18.08 7.35 5.36
C ASP A 27 -16.75 8.11 5.52
N VAL A 28 -15.64 7.39 5.37
CA VAL A 28 -14.28 7.98 5.45
C VAL A 28 -14.03 9.05 4.39
N THR A 29 -14.74 9.01 3.27
CA THR A 29 -14.55 9.94 2.16
C THR A 29 -15.09 11.34 2.47
N THR A 30 -16.07 11.44 3.38
CA THR A 30 -16.74 12.68 3.75
C THR A 30 -16.44 13.14 5.17
N HIS A 31 -16.01 12.21 6.04
CA HIS A 31 -15.75 12.52 7.45
C HIS A 31 -14.67 13.59 7.62
N PRO A 32 -14.86 14.60 8.50
CA PRO A 32 -13.92 15.74 8.66
C PRO A 32 -12.47 15.35 8.94
N ALA A 33 -12.23 14.27 9.68
CA ALA A 33 -10.89 13.80 10.02
C ALA A 33 -10.14 13.18 8.83
N PHE A 34 -10.85 12.63 7.83
CA PHE A 34 -10.24 11.86 6.74
C PHE A 34 -10.38 12.52 5.36
N ARG A 35 -11.45 13.30 5.10
CA ARG A 35 -11.77 13.85 3.78
C ARG A 35 -10.60 14.56 3.10
N ARG A 36 -9.76 15.27 3.86
CA ARG A 36 -8.63 16.03 3.29
C ARG A 36 -7.53 15.13 2.79
N ILE A 37 -7.17 14.08 3.55
CA ILE A 37 -6.18 13.11 3.08
C ILE A 37 -6.71 12.29 1.89
N VAL A 38 -7.99 11.91 1.93
CA VAL A 38 -8.66 11.26 0.79
C VAL A 38 -8.56 12.12 -0.47
N GLN A 39 -8.84 13.43 -0.38
CA GLN A 39 -8.70 14.37 -1.49
C GLN A 39 -7.26 14.50 -1.97
N SER A 40 -6.29 14.56 -1.06
CA SER A 40 -4.87 14.63 -1.41
C SER A 40 -4.41 13.39 -2.18
N VAL A 41 -4.83 12.21 -1.74
CA VAL A 41 -4.53 10.96 -2.45
C VAL A 41 -5.27 10.88 -3.79
N ALA A 42 -6.55 11.27 -3.84
CA ALA A 42 -7.31 11.34 -5.09
C ALA A 42 -6.62 12.23 -6.12
N HIS A 43 -6.01 13.34 -5.69
CA HIS A 43 -5.24 14.22 -6.57
C HIS A 43 -3.99 13.55 -7.18
N LEU A 44 -3.33 12.62 -6.47
CA LEU A 44 -2.25 11.81 -7.04
C LEU A 44 -2.76 10.92 -8.20
N TYR A 45 -3.91 10.27 -8.00
CA TYR A 45 -4.54 9.44 -9.03
C TYR A 45 -5.01 10.27 -10.23
N ASP A 46 -5.58 11.44 -10.01
CA ASP A 46 -5.95 12.35 -11.11
C ASP A 46 -4.73 12.83 -11.87
N PHE A 47 -3.63 13.15 -11.18
CA PHE A 47 -2.39 13.57 -11.83
C PHE A 47 -1.83 12.48 -12.75
N GLN A 48 -1.75 11.23 -12.27
CA GLN A 48 -1.21 10.12 -13.07
C GLN A 48 -2.10 9.75 -14.26
N SER A 49 -3.42 9.95 -14.15
CA SER A 49 -4.39 9.58 -15.19
C SER A 49 -4.45 10.59 -16.35
N ARG A 50 -3.87 11.79 -16.18
CA ARG A 50 -3.85 12.82 -17.22
C ARG A 50 -2.99 12.40 -18.42
N PRO A 51 -3.46 12.62 -19.66
CA PRO A 51 -2.71 12.25 -20.86
C PRO A 51 -1.27 12.79 -20.90
N GLU A 52 -1.08 14.04 -20.48
CA GLU A 52 0.22 14.72 -20.48
C GLU A 52 1.23 14.11 -19.49
N ASN A 53 0.75 13.42 -18.44
CA ASN A 53 1.59 12.79 -17.43
C ASN A 53 1.81 11.29 -17.68
N ARG A 54 1.17 10.73 -18.70
CA ARG A 54 1.14 9.30 -18.94
C ARG A 54 2.55 8.68 -19.06
N GLU A 55 3.41 9.27 -19.87
CA GLU A 55 4.77 8.76 -20.07
C GLU A 55 5.66 8.90 -18.81
N LEU A 56 5.42 9.96 -18.04
CA LEU A 56 6.14 10.18 -16.78
C LEU A 56 5.71 9.18 -15.71
N MET A 57 4.39 9.00 -15.55
CA MET A 57 3.81 8.31 -14.39
C MET A 57 3.58 6.82 -14.60
N THR A 58 3.69 6.32 -15.83
CA THR A 58 3.34 4.93 -16.14
C THR A 58 4.42 4.22 -16.96
N PHE A 59 4.37 2.90 -16.90
CA PHE A 59 5.15 2.00 -17.74
C PHE A 59 4.22 0.98 -18.41
N GLU A 60 4.72 0.31 -19.43
CA GLU A 60 3.98 -0.75 -20.12
C GLU A 60 4.28 -2.10 -19.45
N THR A 61 3.23 -2.81 -19.09
CA THR A 61 3.32 -4.15 -18.50
C THR A 61 3.54 -5.21 -19.58
N GLU A 62 3.83 -6.43 -19.14
CA GLU A 62 4.00 -7.60 -20.01
C GLU A 62 2.74 -7.90 -20.87
N LYS A 63 1.58 -7.39 -20.45
CA LYS A 63 0.29 -7.54 -21.14
C LYS A 63 0.00 -6.41 -22.14
N GLY A 64 0.92 -5.45 -22.30
CA GLY A 64 0.70 -4.27 -23.13
C GLY A 64 -0.22 -3.23 -22.50
N GLU A 65 -0.51 -3.36 -21.20
CA GLU A 65 -1.30 -2.40 -20.45
C GLU A 65 -0.41 -1.38 -19.75
N ARG A 66 -0.96 -0.21 -19.42
CA ARG A 66 -0.26 0.80 -18.63
C ARG A 66 -0.56 0.63 -17.15
N ALA A 67 0.49 0.57 -16.33
CA ALA A 67 0.42 0.59 -14.87
C ALA A 67 1.23 1.75 -14.30
N ASN A 68 0.91 2.14 -13.06
CA ASN A 68 1.66 3.19 -12.38
C ASN A 68 3.11 2.77 -12.16
N ARG A 69 4.04 3.70 -12.44
CA ARG A 69 5.48 3.46 -12.37
C ARG A 69 6.01 3.12 -10.98
N ILE A 70 5.26 3.36 -9.91
CA ILE A 70 5.64 2.88 -8.56
C ILE A 70 5.73 1.36 -8.48
N TRP A 71 5.01 0.64 -9.37
CA TRP A 71 4.98 -0.82 -9.48
C TRP A 71 6.00 -1.38 -10.47
N GLU A 72 6.75 -0.52 -11.16
CA GLU A 72 7.75 -0.94 -12.13
C GLU A 72 8.86 -1.76 -11.44
N LEU A 73 9.28 -2.83 -12.11
CA LEU A 73 10.41 -3.66 -11.70
C LEU A 73 11.64 -3.20 -12.48
N PRO A 74 12.40 -2.21 -11.98
CA PRO A 74 13.46 -1.61 -12.76
C PRO A 74 14.60 -2.62 -12.99
N ARG A 75 14.99 -2.76 -14.26
CA ARG A 75 16.09 -3.66 -14.71
C ARG A 75 17.27 -2.88 -15.28
N SER A 76 17.15 -1.57 -15.39
CA SER A 76 18.18 -0.69 -15.91
C SER A 76 18.30 0.60 -15.08
N TYR A 77 19.43 1.29 -15.24
CA TYR A 77 19.62 2.61 -14.63
C TYR A 77 18.57 3.62 -15.09
N ASP A 78 18.23 3.61 -16.38
CA ASP A 78 17.25 4.56 -16.96
C ASP A 78 15.84 4.34 -16.39
N GLU A 79 15.44 3.09 -16.14
CA GLU A 79 14.16 2.77 -15.49
C GLU A 79 14.13 3.24 -14.02
N ILE A 80 15.24 3.10 -13.28
CA ILE A 80 15.38 3.65 -11.94
C ILE A 80 15.24 5.18 -11.96
N VAL A 81 15.88 5.85 -12.92
CA VAL A 81 15.80 7.30 -13.10
C VAL A 81 14.37 7.72 -13.48
N ALA A 82 13.71 6.99 -14.38
CA ALA A 82 12.34 7.26 -14.77
C ALA A 82 11.38 7.15 -13.57
N ARG A 83 11.52 6.07 -12.78
CA ARG A 83 10.77 5.87 -11.54
C ARG A 83 10.99 7.01 -10.54
N ARG A 84 12.24 7.41 -10.31
CA ARG A 84 12.57 8.56 -9.43
C ARG A 84 11.91 9.85 -9.89
N ARG A 85 11.88 10.14 -11.20
CA ARG A 85 11.22 11.34 -11.76
C ARG A 85 9.71 11.33 -11.53
N ALA A 86 9.07 10.18 -11.64
CA ALA A 86 7.65 10.02 -11.33
C ALA A 86 7.34 10.33 -9.86
N LEU A 87 8.16 9.80 -8.93
CA LEU A 87 8.04 10.07 -7.50
C LEU A 87 8.28 11.54 -7.16
N GLU A 88 9.27 12.16 -7.79
CA GLU A 88 9.54 13.59 -7.64
C GLU A 88 8.33 14.44 -8.07
N ALA A 89 7.70 14.10 -9.20
CA ALA A 89 6.51 14.80 -9.67
C ALA A 89 5.35 14.68 -8.67
N TRP A 90 5.10 13.50 -8.11
CA TRP A 90 4.11 13.31 -7.05
C TRP A 90 4.44 14.11 -5.78
N THR A 91 5.71 14.08 -5.37
CA THR A 91 6.16 14.82 -4.18
C THR A 91 5.92 16.32 -4.32
N ARG A 92 6.10 16.87 -5.51
CA ARG A 92 5.85 18.29 -5.78
C ARG A 92 4.38 18.69 -5.65
N LEU A 93 3.42 17.78 -5.88
CA LEU A 93 1.99 18.08 -5.78
C LEU A 93 1.53 18.46 -4.37
N HIS A 94 2.21 17.96 -3.36
CA HIS A 94 1.84 18.20 -1.96
C HIS A 94 3.01 18.67 -1.09
N GLY A 95 4.10 19.13 -1.72
CA GLY A 95 5.27 19.69 -1.02
C GLY A 95 5.96 18.70 -0.07
N GLY A 96 5.82 17.40 -0.30
CA GLY A 96 6.38 16.36 0.57
C GLY A 96 5.55 16.02 1.82
N PHE A 97 4.38 16.64 2.01
CA PHE A 97 3.54 16.47 3.21
C PHE A 97 2.56 15.30 3.15
N LEU A 98 2.75 14.33 2.29
CA LEU A 98 1.88 13.14 2.22
C LEU A 98 2.24 12.04 3.25
N GLY A 99 3.21 12.28 4.10
CA GLY A 99 3.74 11.26 5.00
C GLY A 99 4.46 10.17 4.21
N ARG A 100 4.09 8.91 4.43
CA ARG A 100 4.61 7.81 3.61
C ARG A 100 3.80 7.72 2.33
N ALA A 101 4.41 8.11 1.23
CA ALA A 101 3.82 8.05 -0.09
C ALA A 101 3.57 6.57 -0.50
N PRO A 102 2.62 6.32 -1.42
CA PRO A 102 2.22 4.95 -1.80
C PRO A 102 3.34 4.14 -2.44
N ASP A 103 4.37 4.78 -2.96
CA ASP A 103 5.55 4.15 -3.57
C ASP A 103 6.37 3.31 -2.58
N HIS A 104 6.34 3.66 -1.28
CA HIS A 104 7.16 2.97 -0.29
C HIS A 104 6.80 1.48 -0.17
N VAL A 105 5.51 1.16 0.06
CA VAL A 105 5.07 -0.23 0.18
C VAL A 105 5.08 -0.93 -1.18
N ALA A 106 4.72 -0.22 -2.26
CA ALA A 106 4.83 -0.73 -3.62
C ALA A 106 6.28 -1.14 -3.95
N SER A 107 7.27 -0.34 -3.51
CA SER A 107 8.70 -0.67 -3.66
C SER A 107 9.10 -1.92 -2.88
N CYS A 108 8.60 -2.06 -1.65
CA CYS A 108 8.89 -3.26 -0.85
C CYS A 108 8.34 -4.52 -1.52
N ILE A 109 7.10 -4.47 -2.00
CA ILE A 109 6.46 -5.62 -2.69
C ILE A 109 7.14 -5.90 -4.02
N ALA A 110 7.47 -4.87 -4.80
CA ALA A 110 8.21 -5.02 -6.05
C ALA A 110 9.59 -5.65 -5.81
N GLY A 111 10.31 -5.22 -4.75
CA GLY A 111 11.58 -5.81 -4.36
C GLY A 111 11.47 -7.27 -3.95
N MET A 112 10.44 -7.64 -3.18
CA MET A 112 10.16 -9.04 -2.84
C MET A 112 9.84 -9.87 -4.10
N TYR A 113 9.04 -9.32 -5.03
CA TYR A 113 8.76 -9.97 -6.30
C TYR A 113 10.03 -10.19 -7.15
N MET A 114 10.93 -9.22 -7.20
CA MET A 114 12.23 -9.39 -7.88
C MET A 114 13.10 -10.45 -7.22
N GLY A 115 12.92 -10.70 -5.93
CA GLY A 115 13.59 -11.73 -5.14
C GLY A 115 12.84 -13.07 -5.05
N LEU A 116 11.83 -13.33 -5.88
CA LEU A 116 11.00 -14.55 -5.85
C LEU A 116 11.81 -15.86 -5.73
N PRO A 117 12.94 -16.07 -6.43
CA PRO A 117 13.71 -17.31 -6.30
C PRO A 117 14.15 -17.64 -4.85
N VAL A 118 14.34 -16.61 -4.02
CA VAL A 118 14.67 -16.80 -2.59
C VAL A 118 13.48 -17.39 -1.83
N PHE A 119 12.27 -16.92 -2.13
CA PHE A 119 11.04 -17.43 -1.53
C PHE A 119 10.67 -18.82 -2.06
N GLU A 120 10.84 -19.04 -3.36
CA GLU A 120 10.59 -20.34 -4.01
C GLU A 120 11.46 -21.46 -3.42
N ALA A 121 12.70 -21.15 -3.05
CA ALA A 121 13.61 -22.11 -2.42
C ALA A 121 13.10 -22.58 -1.03
N VAL A 122 12.19 -21.82 -0.39
CA VAL A 122 11.61 -22.16 0.91
C VAL A 122 10.23 -22.78 0.74
N ASP A 123 9.37 -22.12 -0.04
CA ASP A 123 7.97 -22.54 -0.23
C ASP A 123 7.41 -21.97 -1.53
N THR A 124 7.19 -22.83 -2.51
CA THR A 124 6.70 -22.44 -3.86
C THR A 124 5.27 -21.89 -3.83
N ALA A 125 4.41 -22.38 -2.93
CA ALA A 125 3.03 -21.89 -2.83
C ALA A 125 2.99 -20.46 -2.28
N ARG A 126 3.80 -20.18 -1.28
CA ARG A 126 3.94 -18.82 -0.72
C ARG A 126 4.60 -17.85 -1.69
N ALA A 127 5.59 -18.28 -2.44
CA ALA A 127 6.19 -17.50 -3.51
C ALA A 127 5.16 -17.15 -4.59
N LYS A 128 4.33 -18.13 -4.99
CA LYS A 128 3.22 -17.88 -5.91
C LYS A 128 2.22 -16.86 -5.34
N ALA A 129 1.82 -16.99 -4.09
CA ALA A 129 0.92 -16.02 -3.43
C ALA A 129 1.49 -14.60 -3.43
N LEU A 130 2.80 -14.44 -3.19
CA LEU A 130 3.49 -13.15 -3.30
C LEU A 130 3.43 -12.61 -4.73
N ALA A 131 3.67 -13.44 -5.73
CA ALA A 131 3.61 -13.06 -7.13
C ALA A 131 2.19 -12.62 -7.54
N ASP A 132 1.18 -13.40 -7.15
CA ASP A 132 -0.23 -13.11 -7.42
C ASP A 132 -0.65 -11.78 -6.74
N TYR A 133 -0.20 -11.54 -5.50
CA TYR A 133 -0.49 -10.31 -4.78
C TYR A 133 0.18 -9.09 -5.41
N TYR A 134 1.43 -9.19 -5.85
CA TYR A 134 2.10 -8.11 -6.59
C TYR A 134 1.28 -7.72 -7.84
N GLN A 135 0.87 -8.71 -8.65
CA GLN A 135 0.09 -8.46 -9.84
C GLN A 135 -1.28 -7.83 -9.50
N TYR A 136 -1.96 -8.38 -8.50
CA TYR A 136 -3.24 -7.85 -8.03
C TYR A 136 -3.11 -6.38 -7.56
N ALA A 137 -2.12 -6.07 -6.74
CA ALA A 137 -1.91 -4.73 -6.20
C ALA A 137 -1.56 -3.72 -7.31
N ARG A 138 -0.72 -4.11 -8.28
CA ARG A 138 -0.38 -3.33 -9.46
C ARG A 138 -1.58 -3.09 -10.35
N ASP A 139 -2.29 -4.14 -10.74
CA ASP A 139 -3.38 -4.09 -11.73
C ASP A 139 -4.61 -3.35 -11.16
N ASN A 140 -4.80 -3.38 -9.83
CA ASN A 140 -5.85 -2.63 -9.14
C ASN A 140 -5.38 -1.27 -8.60
N GLU A 141 -4.13 -0.89 -8.85
CA GLU A 141 -3.53 0.38 -8.41
C GLU A 141 -3.83 0.66 -6.92
N LEU A 142 -3.49 -0.30 -6.05
CA LEU A 142 -3.76 -0.17 -4.63
C LEU A 142 -2.89 0.93 -4.00
N TYR A 143 -3.51 1.72 -3.13
CA TYR A 143 -2.78 2.60 -2.21
C TYR A 143 -2.47 1.80 -0.95
N LEU A 144 -1.22 1.43 -0.77
CA LEU A 144 -0.77 0.60 0.34
C LEU A 144 0.01 1.43 1.35
N THR A 145 -0.26 1.18 2.62
CA THR A 145 0.51 1.73 3.74
C THR A 145 0.95 0.61 4.67
N TYR A 146 1.84 0.90 5.58
CA TYR A 146 2.20 -0.05 6.64
C TYR A 146 2.31 0.66 7.99
N VAL A 147 2.04 -0.10 9.04
CA VAL A 147 2.17 0.31 10.43
C VAL A 147 3.13 -0.65 11.13
N ILE A 148 4.13 -0.13 11.83
CA ILE A 148 5.25 -0.93 12.34
C ILE A 148 5.23 -1.01 13.86
N VAL A 149 4.91 0.10 14.53
CA VAL A 149 5.12 0.24 15.96
C VAL A 149 4.09 -0.58 16.72
N ASN A 150 4.54 -1.39 17.67
CA ASN A 150 3.63 -2.05 18.60
C ASN A 150 3.02 -1.01 19.55
N PRO A 151 1.78 -1.24 20.05
CA PRO A 151 1.22 -0.44 21.11
C PRO A 151 2.15 -0.41 22.33
N ARG A 152 2.00 0.60 23.19
CA ARG A 152 2.75 0.67 24.44
C ARG A 152 2.41 -0.54 25.30
N ALA A 153 3.44 -1.27 25.68
CA ALA A 153 3.39 -2.50 26.43
C ALA A 153 4.56 -2.50 27.42
N ASP A 154 4.76 -3.60 28.15
CA ASP A 154 5.94 -3.78 28.97
C ASP A 154 7.20 -3.83 28.06
N GLY A 155 7.97 -2.74 28.06
CA GLY A 155 9.18 -2.61 27.22
C GLY A 155 10.33 -3.53 27.63
N SER A 156 10.23 -4.23 28.77
CA SER A 156 11.20 -5.23 29.21
C SER A 156 10.97 -6.62 28.59
N LYS A 157 9.81 -6.81 27.91
CA LYS A 157 9.40 -8.09 27.33
C LYS A 157 9.25 -7.98 25.81
N PRO A 158 9.60 -9.01 25.04
CA PRO A 158 9.29 -9.08 23.61
C PRO A 158 7.76 -9.16 23.38
N ALA A 159 7.33 -8.90 22.15
CA ALA A 159 5.91 -8.89 21.79
C ALA A 159 5.20 -10.23 22.08
N SER A 160 5.93 -11.33 21.96
CA SER A 160 5.42 -12.70 22.22
C SER A 160 5.21 -13.03 23.70
N GLU A 161 5.76 -12.24 24.62
CA GLU A 161 5.72 -12.48 26.08
C GLU A 161 4.88 -11.45 26.84
N GLN A 162 4.11 -10.63 26.10
CA GLN A 162 3.18 -9.69 26.74
C GLN A 162 2.03 -10.45 27.40
N GLU A 163 1.50 -9.91 28.51
CA GLU A 163 0.40 -10.55 29.28
C GLU A 163 -0.88 -10.66 28.45
N ASP A 164 -1.16 -9.68 27.60
CA ASP A 164 -2.27 -9.73 26.65
C ASP A 164 -1.74 -10.09 25.25
N PRO A 165 -1.97 -11.30 24.75
CA PRO A 165 -1.53 -11.72 23.43
C PRO A 165 -2.23 -10.98 22.29
N SER A 166 -3.35 -10.30 22.56
CA SER A 166 -4.06 -9.50 21.56
C SER A 166 -3.53 -8.06 21.45
N LEU A 167 -2.59 -7.66 22.30
CA LEU A 167 -2.01 -6.33 22.31
C LEU A 167 -1.22 -6.04 21.01
N THR A 168 -0.56 -7.04 20.46
CA THR A 168 0.20 -6.94 19.21
C THR A 168 -0.46 -7.75 18.10
N ALA A 169 -0.30 -7.31 16.85
CA ALA A 169 -0.86 -8.05 15.73
C ALA A 169 -0.24 -9.46 15.62
N GLY A 170 -1.09 -10.47 15.57
CA GLY A 170 -0.72 -11.87 15.46
C GLY A 170 -1.78 -12.69 14.74
N VAL A 171 -1.42 -13.92 14.36
CA VAL A 171 -2.36 -14.88 13.78
C VAL A 171 -3.19 -15.50 14.89
N VAL A 172 -4.52 -15.43 14.79
CA VAL A 172 -5.47 -16.02 15.73
C VAL A 172 -6.29 -17.15 15.11
N GLY A 173 -6.21 -17.35 13.83
CA GLY A 173 -6.85 -18.43 13.10
C GLY A 173 -6.19 -18.65 11.75
N GLU A 174 -6.26 -19.89 11.27
CA GLU A 174 -5.80 -20.32 9.95
C GLU A 174 -6.78 -21.36 9.42
N ASP A 175 -7.21 -21.20 8.17
CA ASP A 175 -8.10 -22.13 7.46
C ASP A 175 -7.75 -22.18 5.97
N SER A 176 -8.61 -22.85 5.16
CA SER A 176 -8.41 -22.95 3.72
C SER A 176 -8.48 -21.61 2.98
N ASP A 177 -9.10 -20.60 3.57
CA ASP A 177 -9.31 -19.29 2.97
C ASP A 177 -8.17 -18.30 3.31
N GLY A 178 -7.37 -18.61 4.34
CA GLY A 178 -6.20 -17.83 4.73
C GLY A 178 -5.96 -17.71 6.23
N LEU A 179 -5.44 -16.54 6.62
CA LEU A 179 -5.07 -16.23 8.00
C LEU A 179 -6.01 -15.16 8.58
N THR A 180 -6.53 -15.42 9.78
CA THR A 180 -7.19 -14.39 10.58
C THR A 180 -6.17 -13.70 11.46
N ILE A 181 -6.01 -12.39 11.27
CA ILE A 181 -5.11 -11.54 12.06
C ILE A 181 -5.91 -10.72 13.07
N ARG A 182 -5.45 -10.68 14.31
CA ARG A 182 -5.99 -9.84 15.36
C ARG A 182 -4.86 -9.14 16.11
N GLY A 183 -5.15 -7.96 16.66
CA GLY A 183 -4.22 -7.17 17.45
C GLY A 183 -4.09 -5.74 16.94
N ALA A 184 -3.17 -4.98 17.53
CA ALA A 184 -2.98 -3.58 17.20
C ALA A 184 -1.56 -3.29 16.69
N LYS A 185 -1.47 -2.29 15.83
CA LYS A 185 -0.24 -1.61 15.42
C LYS A 185 -0.47 -0.10 15.48
N ASP A 186 0.55 0.63 15.87
CA ASP A 186 0.51 2.08 16.00
C ASP A 186 1.26 2.73 14.82
N ALA A 187 0.71 3.82 14.30
CA ALA A 187 1.32 4.62 13.23
C ALA A 187 2.13 5.81 13.77
N ARG A 188 2.55 5.80 15.04
CA ARG A 188 3.32 6.90 15.63
C ARG A 188 4.66 7.08 14.93
N HIS A 189 4.97 8.31 14.71
CA HIS A 189 6.27 8.79 14.21
C HIS A 189 7.10 9.35 15.36
#